data_e912cdf44b12c9cfb8cc182fe41a3423
#
_entry.id   e912cdf44b12c9cfb8cc182fe41a3423
#
_cell.length_a   1.000
_cell.length_b   1.000
_cell.length_c   1.000
_cell.angle_alpha   90.00
_cell.angle_beta   90.00
_cell.angle_gamma   90.00
#
_symmetry.space_group_name_H-M   'P 1'
#
loop_
_entity.id
_entity.type
_entity.pdbx_description
1 polymer ?
#
loop_
_entity_poly.entity_id
_entity_poly.type
_entity_poly.pdbx_seq_one_letter_code
_entity_poly.pdbx_strand_id
1 'polypeptide(L)' 'MNKQAKELRELNDTELEHRLDETKEEQFNLRFQNATGQLDNITRLPQVRREIARIETLLREREIAAAEQQS' A
#
# COMPACT_ATOMS: atom_id res chain seq x y z
N MET A 1 0.46 17.29 -3.58
CA MET A 1 0.21 15.95 -3.02
C MET A 1 -0.81 15.24 -3.90
N ASN A 2 -0.59 13.97 -4.26
CA ASN A 2 -1.54 13.32 -5.14
C ASN A 2 -2.79 12.87 -4.34
N LYS A 3 -3.86 12.62 -5.08
CA LYS A 3 -5.16 12.26 -4.52
C LYS A 3 -5.11 10.98 -3.67
N GLN A 4 -4.33 9.99 -4.11
CA GLN A 4 -4.21 8.73 -3.41
C GLN A 4 -3.58 8.90 -2.01
N ALA A 5 -2.53 9.70 -1.90
CA ALA A 5 -1.88 9.95 -0.62
C ALA A 5 -2.84 10.61 0.38
N LYS A 6 -3.67 11.55 -0.10
CA LYS A 6 -4.66 12.20 0.72
C LYS A 6 -5.74 11.22 1.21
N GLU A 7 -6.24 10.39 0.31
CA GLU A 7 -7.25 9.38 0.64
C GLU A 7 -6.74 8.39 1.69
N LEU A 8 -5.50 7.95 1.54
CA LEU A 8 -4.90 7.01 2.49
C LEU A 8 -4.76 7.62 3.88
N ARG A 9 -4.43 8.90 3.97
CA ARG A 9 -4.29 9.58 5.27
C ARG A 9 -5.60 9.71 6.04
N GLU A 10 -6.72 9.65 5.35
CA GLU A 10 -8.04 9.72 5.97
C GLU A 10 -8.47 8.40 6.60
N LEU A 11 -7.80 7.29 6.27
CA LEU A 11 -8.12 5.97 6.79
C LEU A 11 -7.53 5.76 8.19
N ASN A 12 -8.24 4.99 9.02
CA ASN A 12 -7.70 4.57 10.33
C ASN A 12 -6.70 3.41 10.15
N ASP A 13 -6.03 3.02 11.23
CA ASP A 13 -4.99 1.99 11.17
C ASP A 13 -5.53 0.65 10.68
N THR A 14 -6.70 0.23 11.16
CA THR A 14 -7.30 -1.04 10.74
C THR A 14 -7.62 -1.03 9.25
N GLU A 15 -8.17 0.08 8.76
CA GLU A 15 -8.47 0.24 7.34
C GLU A 15 -7.20 0.24 6.49
N LEU A 16 -6.13 0.89 6.97
CA LEU A 16 -4.84 0.89 6.28
C LEU A 16 -4.24 -0.51 6.21
N GLU A 17 -4.30 -1.26 7.30
CA GLU A 17 -3.82 -2.64 7.33
C GLU A 17 -4.58 -3.53 6.37
N HIS A 18 -5.91 -3.38 6.33
CA HIS A 18 -6.76 -4.12 5.40
C HIS A 18 -6.41 -3.76 3.95
N ARG A 19 -6.24 -2.47 3.68
CA ARG A 19 -5.85 -2.00 2.35
C ARG A 19 -4.49 -2.55 1.94
N LEU A 20 -3.56 -2.61 2.89
CA LEU A 20 -2.22 -3.16 2.66
C LEU A 20 -2.31 -4.63 2.26
N ASP A 21 -3.10 -5.42 2.98
CA ASP A 21 -3.27 -6.84 2.67
C ASP A 21 -3.87 -7.04 1.29
N GLU A 22 -4.91 -6.28 0.95
CA GLU A 22 -5.53 -6.34 -0.38
C GLU A 22 -4.53 -5.99 -1.49
N THR A 23 -3.74 -4.95 -1.25
CA THR A 23 -2.79 -4.46 -2.25
C THR A 23 -1.62 -5.44 -2.43
N LYS A 24 -1.17 -6.07 -1.35
CA LYS A 24 -0.15 -7.12 -1.43
C LYS A 24 -0.65 -8.34 -2.17
N GLU A 25 -1.91 -8.71 -1.97
CA GLU A 25 -2.54 -9.82 -2.71
C GLU A 25 -2.61 -9.48 -4.20
N GLU A 26 -3.02 -8.27 -4.54
CA GLU A 26 -3.03 -7.81 -5.92
C GLU A 26 -1.63 -7.88 -6.54
N GLN A 27 -0.60 -7.43 -5.79
CA GLN A 27 0.78 -7.49 -6.26
C GLN A 27 1.22 -8.92 -6.56
N PHE A 28 0.90 -9.84 -5.67
CA PHE A 28 1.23 -11.26 -5.86
C PHE A 28 0.59 -11.78 -7.14
N ASN A 29 -0.70 -11.51 -7.34
CA ASN A 29 -1.42 -11.96 -8.52
C ASN A 29 -0.86 -11.37 -9.81
N LEU A 30 -0.53 -10.07 -9.79
CA LEU A 30 0.06 -9.41 -10.95
C LEU A 30 1.44 -9.96 -11.29
N ARG A 31 2.26 -10.26 -10.28
CA ARG A 31 3.57 -10.88 -10.50
C ARG A 31 3.44 -12.27 -11.07
N PHE A 32 2.47 -13.04 -10.58
CA PHE A 32 2.20 -14.38 -11.11
C PHE A 32 1.76 -14.31 -12.56
N GLN A 33 0.83 -13.40 -12.89
CA GLN A 33 0.37 -13.22 -14.27
C GLN A 33 1.52 -12.78 -15.19
N ASN A 34 2.39 -11.90 -14.71
CA ASN A 34 3.54 -11.46 -15.47
C ASN A 34 4.51 -12.62 -15.74
N ALA A 35 4.76 -13.45 -14.73
CA ALA A 35 5.65 -14.62 -14.85
C ALA A 35 5.11 -15.64 -15.85
N THR A 36 3.79 -15.78 -15.99
CA THR A 36 3.16 -16.71 -16.92
C THR A 36 2.85 -16.09 -18.27
N GLY A 37 3.20 -14.82 -18.47
CA GLY A 37 2.94 -14.10 -19.72
C GLY A 37 1.50 -13.69 -19.93
N GLN A 38 0.69 -13.69 -18.86
CA GLN A 38 -0.75 -13.37 -18.93
C GLN A 38 -1.09 -11.96 -18.51
N LEU A 39 -0.09 -11.14 -18.13
CA LEU A 39 -0.34 -9.78 -17.65
C LEU A 39 -0.56 -8.83 -18.82
N ASP A 40 -1.79 -8.29 -18.92
CA ASP A 40 -2.16 -7.37 -19.99
C ASP A 40 -1.64 -5.95 -19.78
N ASN A 41 -1.58 -5.51 -18.52
CA ASN A 41 -1.17 -4.14 -18.20
C ASN A 41 -0.03 -4.12 -17.18
N ILE A 42 1.20 -4.15 -17.69
CA ILE A 42 2.40 -4.18 -16.86
C ILE A 42 2.59 -2.87 -16.07
N THR A 43 1.97 -1.77 -16.50
CA THR A 43 2.10 -0.49 -15.79
C THR A 43 1.41 -0.52 -14.41
N ARG A 44 0.52 -1.48 -14.19
CA ARG A 44 -0.14 -1.63 -12.87
C ARG A 44 0.84 -2.08 -11.78
N LEU A 45 1.86 -2.87 -12.14
CA LEU A 45 2.85 -3.35 -11.16
C LEU A 45 3.55 -2.23 -10.39
N PRO A 46 4.15 -1.21 -11.06
CA PRO A 46 4.77 -0.11 -10.32
C PRO A 46 3.78 0.72 -9.52
N GLN A 47 2.54 0.83 -9.97
CA GLN A 47 1.50 1.54 -9.23
C GLN A 47 1.17 0.86 -7.91
N VAL A 48 0.98 -0.46 -7.95
CA VAL A 48 0.71 -1.27 -6.77
C VAL A 48 1.88 -1.20 -5.79
N ARG A 49 3.09 -1.30 -6.31
CA ARG A 49 4.31 -1.22 -5.50
C ARG A 49 4.40 0.10 -4.75
N ARG A 50 4.08 1.21 -5.41
CA ARG A 50 4.05 2.54 -4.79
C ARG A 50 2.96 2.63 -3.73
N GLU A 51 1.79 2.08 -3.99
CA GLU A 51 0.69 2.07 -3.03
C GLU A 51 1.08 1.34 -1.75
N ILE A 52 1.68 0.15 -1.89
CA ILE A 52 2.18 -0.61 -0.74
C ILE A 52 3.18 0.22 0.06
N ALA A 53 4.14 0.84 -0.60
CA ALA A 53 5.16 1.66 0.05
C ALA A 53 4.53 2.83 0.81
N ARG A 54 3.53 3.48 0.24
CA ARG A 54 2.84 4.59 0.89
C ARG A 54 2.08 4.15 2.14
N ILE A 55 1.37 3.03 2.05
CA ILE A 55 0.63 2.50 3.20
C ILE A 55 1.58 2.12 4.33
N GLU A 56 2.64 1.41 4.01
CA GLU A 56 3.64 1.00 5.01
C GLU A 56 4.29 2.22 5.66
N THR A 57 4.59 3.26 4.88
CA THR A 57 5.16 4.50 5.40
C THR A 57 4.20 5.20 6.37
N LEU A 58 2.92 5.29 6.01
CA LEU A 58 1.91 5.90 6.87
C LEU A 58 1.75 5.16 8.18
N LEU A 59 1.68 3.83 8.12
CA LEU A 59 1.56 3.00 9.32
C LEU A 59 2.77 3.20 10.23
N ARG A 60 3.96 3.23 9.66
CA ARG A 60 5.19 3.44 10.41
C ARG A 60 5.24 4.82 11.05
N GLU A 61 4.84 5.86 10.32
CA GLU A 61 4.77 7.22 10.85
C GLU A 61 3.82 7.29 12.04
N ARG A 62 2.68 6.61 11.97
CA ARG A 62 1.71 6.57 13.06
C ARG A 62 2.24 5.83 14.28
N GLU A 63 2.99 4.75 14.08
CA GLU A 63 3.65 4.03 15.17
C GLU A 63 4.67 4.92 15.88
N ILE A 64 5.47 5.65 15.11
CA ILE A 64 6.46 6.57 15.66
C ILE A 64 5.80 7.69 16.46
N ALA A 65 4.74 8.29 15.89
CA ALA A 65 4.01 9.36 16.58
C ALA A 65 3.38 8.87 17.88
N ALA A 66 2.81 7.67 17.89
CA ALA A 66 2.23 7.09 19.07
C ALA A 66 3.28 6.82 20.14
N ALA A 67 4.45 6.31 19.74
CA ALA A 67 5.56 6.05 20.65
C ALA A 67 6.08 7.35 21.27
N GLU A 68 6.19 8.41 20.48
CA GLU A 68 6.63 9.72 20.97
C GLU A 68 5.68 10.30 21.99
N GLN A 69 4.38 10.09 21.83
CA GLN A 69 3.37 10.59 22.75
C GLN A 69 3.38 9.85 24.09
N GLN A 70 3.93 8.64 24.12
CA GLN A 70 4.00 7.82 25.33
C GLN A 70 5.26 8.01 26.14
N SER A 71 6.25 8.70 25.60
CA SER A 71 7.56 8.86 26.26
C SER A 71 7.65 10.14 27.09
#